data_d68a96f54675d92b4d24b0c4c2cf7739
#
_entry.id   d68a96f54675d92b4d24b0c4c2cf7739
#
_cell.length_a   1.000
_cell.length_b   1.000
_cell.length_c   1.000
_cell.angle_alpha   90.00
_cell.angle_beta   90.00
_cell.angle_gamma   90.00
#
_symmetry.space_group_name_H-M   'P 1'
#
loop_
_entity.id
_entity.type
_entity.pdbx_description
1 polymer ?
#
loop_
_entity_poly.entity_id
_entity_poly.type
_entity_poly.pdbx_seq_one_letter_code
_entity_poly.pdbx_strand_id
1 'polypeptide(L)'
;MKKTHRFSSIFHPRSLCLLILLFFVCGPVAAASAPPNIIVIVTDDLGYADLGVQGAVEDIRTPNLDAMAKEGIRCTSGYVTAPQCSPSRAGLLTGRYQQRLGIDQIPDMPLPLNAVTIAERLRPAGYTSAMIGKWHLEPNEVTRKWMQENGIEKLAPQDVLPFFPAAQGFDFYYKGESKRYYANYSLDGTPREPGWVNQSRFRVDVQTDAALAFIGQHPKGPFFVYLNYFAPHTPLEAPPAYLKPEWKNLPLRRQAALSMIAAVDHGVGRLGERLSALGLDKNTLIFFTSDNGAPLHGFRDSPINTDAGGWDGSLNTPLNGEKGMLAEGGIRVPFLMQWKGKLPAGMTYQAPVSTLDIAATANAAAGLPPDPQLDGINLLPLLEAGAKPAERTLFWRFWSQTAAREGDWKYLRVGDGHEFLFNIQDDPGEKNNLAASQPAKLDRLRAQAFAWTQELTPPGFPTRPPNPQEAVWFPQYFGVEIDGPP
;
A
#
# COMPACT_ATOMS: atom_id res chain seq x y z
N MET A 1 10.30 -110.10 -12.02
CA MET A 1 11.34 -109.77 -13.04
C MET A 1 12.04 -108.48 -12.63
N LYS A 2 13.29 -108.51 -12.50
CA LYS A 2 14.19 -107.45 -12.08
C LYS A 2 14.21 -106.24 -13.05
N LYS A 3 14.35 -105.01 -12.56
CA LYS A 3 15.31 -104.09 -13.08
C LYS A 3 15.60 -102.93 -12.10
N THR A 4 16.83 -102.80 -11.82
CA THR A 4 17.62 -101.84 -11.12
C THR A 4 17.63 -100.49 -11.83
N HIS A 5 17.57 -99.39 -11.10
CA HIS A 5 18.14 -98.11 -11.61
C HIS A 5 18.82 -97.29 -10.50
N ARG A 6 19.92 -96.78 -10.88
CA ARG A 6 21.01 -96.09 -10.18
C ARG A 6 20.62 -94.67 -9.65
N PHE A 7 21.15 -94.36 -8.47
CA PHE A 7 21.26 -92.99 -7.96
C PHE A 7 22.31 -92.15 -8.82
N SER A 8 21.96 -90.97 -9.18
CA SER A 8 22.87 -89.93 -9.60
C SER A 8 22.62 -88.62 -8.81
N SER A 9 23.62 -88.27 -8.01
CA SER A 9 23.69 -87.05 -7.22
C SER A 9 23.90 -85.83 -8.11
N ILE A 10 23.05 -84.80 -8.02
CA ILE A 10 23.29 -83.48 -8.62
C ILE A 10 23.45 -82.49 -7.49
N PHE A 11 24.64 -81.86 -7.45
CA PHE A 11 24.98 -80.75 -6.58
C PHE A 11 24.09 -79.52 -6.91
N HIS A 12 23.49 -78.88 -5.90
CA HIS A 12 22.86 -77.62 -5.98
C HIS A 12 23.85 -76.52 -5.51
N PRO A 13 24.08 -75.42 -6.25
CA PRO A 13 24.84 -74.28 -5.77
C PRO A 13 24.04 -73.49 -4.77
N ARG A 14 24.63 -73.14 -3.67
CA ARG A 14 24.10 -72.21 -2.68
C ARG A 14 24.00 -70.80 -3.25
N SER A 15 22.77 -70.29 -3.49
CA SER A 15 22.50 -68.89 -3.79
C SER A 15 22.73 -68.02 -2.54
N LEU A 16 23.77 -67.24 -2.56
CA LEU A 16 24.09 -66.24 -1.54
C LEU A 16 23.21 -65.01 -1.81
N CYS A 17 22.09 -64.85 -1.09
CA CYS A 17 21.30 -63.62 -1.09
C CYS A 17 22.07 -62.51 -0.39
N LEU A 18 22.63 -61.59 -1.19
CA LEU A 18 23.22 -60.35 -0.72
C LEU A 18 22.09 -59.40 -0.32
N LEU A 19 21.81 -59.24 0.97
CA LEU A 19 20.92 -58.17 1.49
C LEU A 19 21.67 -56.85 1.39
N ILE A 20 21.33 -56.02 0.37
CA ILE A 20 21.76 -54.64 0.29
C ILE A 20 20.89 -53.84 1.26
N LEU A 21 21.41 -53.53 2.45
CA LEU A 21 20.82 -52.52 3.33
C LEU A 21 21.06 -51.15 2.72
N LEU A 22 20.03 -50.59 2.07
CA LEU A 22 19.96 -49.18 1.71
C LEU A 22 19.79 -48.35 2.99
N PHE A 23 20.90 -47.84 3.51
CA PHE A 23 20.86 -46.75 4.49
C PHE A 23 20.33 -45.50 3.79
N PHE A 24 19.05 -45.21 3.96
CA PHE A 24 18.52 -43.86 3.72
C PHE A 24 19.21 -42.93 4.72
N VAL A 25 20.23 -42.20 4.26
CA VAL A 25 20.76 -41.06 4.99
C VAL A 25 19.71 -39.97 4.88
N CYS A 26 18.82 -39.95 5.87
CA CYS A 26 17.91 -38.79 6.08
C CYS A 26 18.81 -37.65 6.53
N GLY A 27 19.29 -36.85 5.56
CA GLY A 27 19.94 -35.58 5.86
C GLY A 27 18.97 -34.70 6.67
N PRO A 28 19.47 -33.83 7.55
CA PRO A 28 18.60 -32.93 8.30
C PRO A 28 17.78 -32.13 7.28
N VAL A 29 16.47 -32.35 7.24
CA VAL A 29 15.52 -31.45 6.58
C VAL A 29 15.72 -30.13 7.30
N ALA A 30 16.33 -29.16 6.62
CA ALA A 30 16.43 -27.82 7.14
C ALA A 30 15.00 -27.39 7.51
N ALA A 31 14.75 -27.19 8.80
CA ALA A 31 13.46 -26.72 9.27
C ALA A 31 13.14 -25.45 8.47
N ALA A 32 12.07 -25.47 7.69
CA ALA A 32 11.62 -24.31 6.97
C ALA A 32 11.49 -23.17 7.99
N SER A 33 12.18 -22.05 7.74
CA SER A 33 12.08 -20.89 8.64
C SER A 33 10.61 -20.52 8.78
N ALA A 34 10.16 -20.23 9.99
CA ALA A 34 8.78 -19.80 10.23
C ALA A 34 8.46 -18.60 9.31
N PRO A 35 7.25 -18.55 8.71
CA PRO A 35 6.84 -17.41 7.90
C PRO A 35 7.02 -16.10 8.67
N PRO A 36 7.45 -14.99 8.02
CA PRO A 36 7.65 -13.73 8.69
C PRO A 36 6.33 -13.12 9.12
N ASN A 37 6.34 -12.28 10.15
CA ASN A 37 5.26 -11.33 10.36
C ASN A 37 5.30 -10.28 9.26
N ILE A 38 4.15 -9.72 8.93
CA ILE A 38 4.03 -8.71 7.87
C ILE A 38 3.28 -7.51 8.45
N ILE A 39 3.87 -6.32 8.32
CA ILE A 39 3.26 -5.06 8.75
C ILE A 39 3.24 -4.11 7.55
N VAL A 40 2.07 -3.61 7.20
CA VAL A 40 1.88 -2.56 6.19
C VAL A 40 1.37 -1.32 6.90
N ILE A 41 2.21 -0.28 6.92
CA ILE A 41 1.92 1.02 7.52
C ILE A 41 1.57 1.99 6.39
N VAL A 42 0.37 2.56 6.45
CA VAL A 42 -0.13 3.54 5.48
C VAL A 42 -0.46 4.83 6.20
N THR A 43 0.01 5.94 5.69
CA THR A 43 -0.41 7.29 6.10
C THR A 43 -1.47 7.82 5.15
N ASP A 44 -2.17 8.87 5.55
CA ASP A 44 -3.25 9.50 4.80
C ASP A 44 -2.85 10.91 4.40
N ASP A 45 -2.78 11.16 3.08
CA ASP A 45 -2.38 12.45 2.49
C ASP A 45 -0.92 12.87 2.79
N LEU A 46 -0.02 11.94 3.09
CA LEU A 46 1.40 12.26 3.28
C LEU A 46 2.10 12.43 1.94
N GLY A 47 2.54 13.65 1.67
CA GLY A 47 3.27 14.00 0.46
C GLY A 47 4.70 13.44 0.41
N TYR A 48 5.23 13.35 -0.81
CA TYR A 48 6.56 12.81 -1.08
C TYR A 48 7.68 13.49 -0.27
N ALA A 49 7.57 14.80 -0.03
CA ALA A 49 8.60 15.58 0.64
C ALA A 49 8.77 15.27 2.14
N ASP A 50 7.76 14.69 2.77
CA ASP A 50 7.59 14.75 4.22
C ASP A 50 8.17 13.55 4.99
N LEU A 51 9.32 13.05 4.53
CA LEU A 51 10.25 12.25 5.32
C LEU A 51 11.64 12.88 5.30
N GLY A 52 12.34 12.86 6.43
CA GLY A 52 13.72 13.36 6.52
C GLY A 52 14.66 12.73 5.50
N VAL A 53 14.54 11.41 5.29
CA VAL A 53 15.33 10.64 4.32
C VAL A 53 15.11 11.05 2.86
N GLN A 54 14.02 11.76 2.52
CA GLN A 54 13.80 12.30 1.16
C GLN A 54 14.67 13.53 0.89
N GLY A 55 15.04 14.31 1.93
CA GLY A 55 15.89 15.48 1.80
C GLY A 55 15.28 16.61 0.97
N ALA A 56 13.96 16.62 0.82
CA ALA A 56 13.24 17.55 -0.05
C ALA A 56 12.90 18.88 0.63
N VAL A 57 12.76 18.89 1.97
CA VAL A 57 12.45 20.06 2.81
C VAL A 57 13.25 20.02 4.10
N GLU A 58 13.53 21.19 4.67
CA GLU A 58 14.41 21.32 5.83
C GLU A 58 13.67 21.25 7.17
N ASP A 59 12.36 21.46 7.18
CA ASP A 59 11.54 21.57 8.39
C ASP A 59 11.06 20.22 8.95
N ILE A 60 11.20 19.13 8.18
CA ILE A 60 10.78 17.78 8.59
C ILE A 60 11.87 17.04 9.38
N ARG A 61 11.46 16.27 10.38
CA ARG A 61 12.31 15.37 11.14
C ARG A 61 11.57 14.08 11.45
N THR A 62 12.00 12.97 10.84
CA THR A 62 11.40 11.63 11.01
C THR A 62 12.47 10.59 11.35
N PRO A 63 13.14 10.71 12.53
CA PRO A 63 14.31 9.91 12.85
C PRO A 63 14.07 8.39 12.84
N ASN A 64 12.86 7.92 13.19
CA ASN A 64 12.53 6.50 13.20
C ASN A 64 12.27 5.95 11.78
N LEU A 65 11.57 6.72 10.94
CA LEU A 65 11.38 6.39 9.51
C LEU A 65 12.69 6.49 8.74
N ASP A 66 13.54 7.47 9.06
CA ASP A 66 14.88 7.59 8.50
C ASP A 66 15.77 6.40 8.90
N ALA A 67 15.66 5.94 10.17
CA ALA A 67 16.32 4.71 10.62
C ALA A 67 15.78 3.47 9.90
N MET A 68 14.47 3.36 9.69
CA MET A 68 13.86 2.29 8.91
C MET A 68 14.42 2.25 7.48
N ALA A 69 14.56 3.40 6.82
CA ALA A 69 15.17 3.50 5.49
C ALA A 69 16.65 3.11 5.50
N LYS A 70 17.40 3.54 6.52
CA LYS A 70 18.83 3.22 6.69
C LYS A 70 19.07 1.74 6.98
N GLU A 71 18.17 1.09 7.71
CA GLU A 71 18.26 -0.33 8.05
C GLU A 71 17.51 -1.23 7.04
N GLY A 72 16.91 -0.64 6.03
CA GLY A 72 16.12 -1.29 4.97
C GLY A 72 16.34 -0.65 3.62
N ILE A 73 15.26 -0.46 2.89
CA ILE A 73 15.27 0.01 1.50
C ILE A 73 14.37 1.24 1.37
N ARG A 74 14.89 2.27 0.73
CA ARG A 74 14.14 3.42 0.25
C ARG A 74 13.87 3.27 -1.24
N CYS A 75 12.60 3.15 -1.65
CA CYS A 75 12.20 3.20 -3.04
C CYS A 75 11.89 4.66 -3.42
N THR A 76 12.70 5.24 -4.31
CA THR A 76 12.53 6.64 -4.70
C THR A 76 11.42 6.85 -5.72
N SER A 77 10.95 5.78 -6.35
CA SER A 77 9.86 5.76 -7.33
C SER A 77 8.72 4.84 -6.86
N GLY A 78 8.17 5.12 -5.66
CA GLY A 78 7.03 4.41 -5.09
C GLY A 78 5.70 5.01 -5.55
N TYR A 79 4.78 4.19 -6.06
CA TYR A 79 3.52 4.64 -6.65
C TYR A 79 2.32 3.98 -5.99
N VAL A 80 1.30 4.81 -5.75
CA VAL A 80 -0.06 4.36 -5.45
C VAL A 80 -0.83 4.09 -6.75
N THR A 81 -1.97 3.40 -6.66
CA THR A 81 -2.79 3.02 -7.84
C THR A 81 -3.85 4.05 -8.19
N ALA A 82 -4.08 5.01 -7.32
CA ALA A 82 -4.99 6.13 -7.55
C ALA A 82 -4.56 7.33 -6.69
N PRO A 83 -4.86 8.57 -7.13
CA PRO A 83 -4.52 9.77 -6.39
C PRO A 83 -5.55 10.13 -5.30
N GLN A 84 -6.33 9.15 -4.83
CA GLN A 84 -7.35 9.30 -3.76
C GLN A 84 -7.41 8.09 -2.85
N CYS A 85 -7.83 8.32 -1.60
CA CYS A 85 -7.81 7.35 -0.49
C CYS A 85 -8.48 6.00 -0.81
N SER A 86 -9.81 5.94 -0.98
CA SER A 86 -10.54 4.66 -1.13
C SER A 86 -10.07 3.83 -2.32
N PRO A 87 -9.96 4.37 -3.55
CA PRO A 87 -9.48 3.59 -4.69
C PRO A 87 -8.03 3.11 -4.49
N SER A 88 -7.13 3.95 -3.95
CA SER A 88 -5.76 3.56 -3.67
C SER A 88 -5.68 2.44 -2.62
N ARG A 89 -6.46 2.54 -1.53
CA ARG A 89 -6.55 1.51 -0.48
C ARG A 89 -7.12 0.21 -1.01
N ALA A 90 -8.12 0.26 -1.90
CA ALA A 90 -8.66 -0.93 -2.57
C ALA A 90 -7.59 -1.61 -3.44
N GLY A 91 -6.82 -0.84 -4.22
CA GLY A 91 -5.73 -1.36 -5.03
C GLY A 91 -4.63 -2.02 -4.18
N LEU A 92 -4.15 -1.33 -3.15
CA LEU A 92 -3.13 -1.85 -2.22
C LEU A 92 -3.60 -3.16 -1.58
N LEU A 93 -4.80 -3.14 -0.99
CA LEU A 93 -5.28 -4.26 -0.17
C LEU A 93 -5.61 -5.51 -1.00
N THR A 94 -6.05 -5.34 -2.24
CA THR A 94 -6.34 -6.46 -3.15
C THR A 94 -5.14 -6.89 -4.00
N GLY A 95 -4.11 -6.04 -4.14
CA GLY A 95 -2.99 -6.25 -5.06
C GLY A 95 -3.40 -6.19 -6.53
N ARG A 96 -4.56 -5.60 -6.83
CA ARG A 96 -5.15 -5.46 -8.16
C ARG A 96 -5.49 -4.01 -8.46
N TYR A 97 -5.39 -3.62 -9.72
CA TYR A 97 -5.92 -2.33 -10.11
C TYR A 97 -7.41 -2.26 -9.74
N GLN A 98 -7.76 -1.33 -8.88
CA GLN A 98 -9.11 -1.18 -8.33
C GLN A 98 -10.17 -0.88 -9.40
N GLN A 99 -9.78 -0.36 -10.56
CA GLN A 99 -10.66 -0.16 -11.71
C GLN A 99 -11.18 -1.48 -12.29
N ARG A 100 -10.45 -2.59 -12.09
CA ARG A 100 -10.97 -3.95 -12.42
C ARG A 100 -12.15 -4.35 -11.54
N LEU A 101 -12.27 -3.70 -10.38
CA LEU A 101 -13.36 -3.90 -9.42
C LEU A 101 -14.46 -2.83 -9.55
N GLY A 102 -14.35 -1.93 -10.53
CA GLY A 102 -15.30 -0.84 -10.75
C GLY A 102 -15.09 0.37 -9.82
N ILE A 103 -13.95 0.45 -9.13
CA ILE A 103 -13.63 1.55 -8.21
C ILE A 103 -12.63 2.48 -8.88
N ASP A 104 -13.11 3.52 -9.57
CA ASP A 104 -12.24 4.52 -10.21
C ASP A 104 -11.92 5.68 -9.26
N GLN A 105 -12.86 6.07 -8.39
CA GLN A 105 -12.79 7.28 -7.57
C GLN A 105 -13.58 7.12 -6.27
N ILE A 106 -13.49 8.11 -5.37
CA ILE A 106 -14.49 8.36 -4.36
C ILE A 106 -15.54 9.28 -5.01
N PRO A 107 -16.82 8.97 -5.00
CA PRO A 107 -17.56 7.96 -4.24
C PRO A 107 -18.19 6.86 -5.10
N ASP A 108 -17.44 6.01 -5.76
CA ASP A 108 -18.07 5.03 -6.65
C ASP A 108 -18.82 3.93 -5.89
N MET A 109 -18.13 3.08 -5.17
CA MET A 109 -18.72 1.94 -4.47
C MET A 109 -17.81 1.43 -3.34
N PRO A 110 -18.35 0.69 -2.38
CA PRO A 110 -17.53 0.00 -1.37
C PRO A 110 -16.68 -1.11 -2.04
N LEU A 111 -15.67 -1.58 -1.31
CA LEU A 111 -14.91 -2.76 -1.77
C LEU A 111 -15.85 -3.96 -1.91
N PRO A 112 -15.97 -4.57 -3.10
CA PRO A 112 -16.84 -5.74 -3.28
C PRO A 112 -16.47 -6.87 -2.32
N LEU A 113 -17.46 -7.52 -1.73
CA LEU A 113 -17.24 -8.59 -0.74
C LEU A 113 -16.57 -9.84 -1.32
N ASN A 114 -16.56 -9.98 -2.64
CA ASN A 114 -15.83 -11.05 -3.35
C ASN A 114 -14.43 -10.64 -3.79
N ALA A 115 -13.99 -9.42 -3.49
CA ALA A 115 -12.61 -9.00 -3.71
C ALA A 115 -11.71 -9.64 -2.66
N VAL A 116 -10.69 -10.38 -3.09
CA VAL A 116 -9.77 -11.07 -2.19
C VAL A 116 -8.67 -10.12 -1.73
N THR A 117 -8.55 -9.93 -0.42
CA THR A 117 -7.57 -9.04 0.21
C THR A 117 -6.26 -9.75 0.58
N ILE A 118 -5.23 -8.99 0.97
CA ILE A 118 -3.98 -9.55 1.52
C ILE A 118 -4.27 -10.43 2.75
N ALA A 119 -5.20 -10.01 3.64
CA ALA A 119 -5.54 -10.78 4.83
C ALA A 119 -6.12 -12.15 4.49
N GLU A 120 -7.02 -12.20 3.51
CA GLU A 120 -7.61 -13.46 3.04
C GLU A 120 -6.58 -14.36 2.33
N ARG A 121 -5.67 -13.77 1.53
CA ARG A 121 -4.59 -14.51 0.86
C ARG A 121 -3.62 -15.14 1.84
N LEU A 122 -3.30 -14.45 2.93
CA LEU A 122 -2.35 -14.93 3.94
C LEU A 122 -2.95 -15.96 4.91
N ARG A 123 -4.28 -16.04 5.02
CA ARG A 123 -4.96 -16.97 5.94
C ARG A 123 -4.57 -18.46 5.74
N PRO A 124 -4.45 -18.99 4.49
CA PRO A 124 -4.00 -20.38 4.28
C PRO A 124 -2.58 -20.67 4.80
N ALA A 125 -1.73 -19.63 4.93
CA ALA A 125 -0.40 -19.74 5.53
C ALA A 125 -0.41 -19.57 7.06
N GLY A 126 -1.58 -19.56 7.70
CA GLY A 126 -1.73 -19.52 9.15
C GLY A 126 -1.60 -18.13 9.78
N TYR A 127 -1.70 -17.07 9.00
CA TYR A 127 -1.64 -15.71 9.54
C TYR A 127 -2.91 -15.34 10.29
N THR A 128 -2.72 -14.69 11.44
CA THR A 128 -3.75 -13.92 12.15
C THR A 128 -3.64 -12.46 11.74
N SER A 129 -4.74 -11.85 11.32
CA SER A 129 -4.73 -10.54 10.67
C SER A 129 -5.39 -9.46 11.52
N ALA A 130 -4.80 -8.26 11.57
CA ALA A 130 -5.38 -7.08 12.23
C ALA A 130 -5.43 -5.87 11.31
N MET A 131 -6.57 -5.17 11.34
CA MET A 131 -6.78 -3.87 10.70
C MET A 131 -6.94 -2.78 11.75
N ILE A 132 -6.13 -1.73 11.67
CA ILE A 132 -6.13 -0.63 12.63
C ILE A 132 -6.21 0.72 11.90
N GLY A 133 -7.04 1.63 12.38
CA GLY A 133 -7.17 2.99 11.86
C GLY A 133 -8.19 3.13 10.73
N LYS A 134 -7.89 3.95 9.72
CA LYS A 134 -8.80 4.28 8.61
C LYS A 134 -9.02 3.07 7.69
N TRP A 135 -10.29 2.70 7.50
CA TRP A 135 -10.69 1.65 6.54
C TRP A 135 -11.09 2.26 5.20
N HIS A 136 -12.15 3.05 5.17
CA HIS A 136 -12.65 3.83 4.04
C HIS A 136 -12.96 2.99 2.79
N LEU A 137 -13.36 1.74 2.97
CA LEU A 137 -13.75 0.80 1.92
C LEU A 137 -15.19 0.29 2.11
N GLU A 138 -15.89 0.81 3.12
CA GLU A 138 -17.32 0.62 3.37
C GLU A 138 -18.17 1.66 2.65
N PRO A 139 -19.48 1.40 2.46
CA PRO A 139 -20.41 2.42 1.98
C PRO A 139 -20.47 3.61 2.94
N ASN A 140 -20.52 4.80 2.39
CA ASN A 140 -20.68 6.04 3.13
C ASN A 140 -21.65 6.98 2.38
N GLU A 141 -21.93 8.17 2.93
CA GLU A 141 -22.91 9.11 2.38
C GLU A 141 -22.55 9.62 0.95
N VAL A 142 -21.31 9.42 0.50
CA VAL A 142 -20.89 9.80 -0.84
C VAL A 142 -20.96 8.64 -1.86
N THR A 143 -21.21 7.40 -1.44
CA THR A 143 -21.43 6.24 -2.35
C THR A 143 -22.83 6.23 -2.95
N ARG A 144 -23.30 7.37 -3.47
CA ARG A 144 -24.70 7.58 -3.90
C ARG A 144 -25.13 6.67 -5.02
N LYS A 145 -24.23 6.40 -6.00
CA LYS A 145 -24.54 5.50 -7.11
C LYS A 145 -24.82 4.08 -6.61
N TRP A 146 -23.94 3.55 -5.77
CA TRP A 146 -24.10 2.23 -5.16
C TRP A 146 -25.38 2.17 -4.31
N MET A 147 -25.68 3.21 -3.53
CA MET A 147 -26.90 3.29 -2.74
C MET A 147 -28.15 3.21 -3.64
N GLN A 148 -28.18 3.96 -4.74
CA GLN A 148 -29.29 3.95 -5.71
C GLN A 148 -29.47 2.56 -6.35
N GLU A 149 -28.38 1.92 -6.78
CA GLU A 149 -28.38 0.58 -7.39
C GLU A 149 -28.89 -0.51 -6.40
N ASN A 150 -28.76 -0.27 -5.09
CA ASN A 150 -29.20 -1.18 -4.02
C ASN A 150 -30.51 -0.74 -3.34
N GLY A 151 -31.19 0.31 -3.85
CA GLY A 151 -32.45 0.80 -3.30
C GLY A 151 -32.33 1.42 -1.90
N ILE A 152 -31.17 1.96 -1.55
CA ILE A 152 -30.86 2.55 -0.25
C ILE A 152 -31.00 4.08 -0.34
N GLU A 153 -32.00 4.65 0.31
CA GLU A 153 -32.19 6.11 0.38
C GLU A 153 -31.27 6.73 1.44
N LYS A 154 -31.10 6.02 2.56
CA LYS A 154 -30.28 6.45 3.70
C LYS A 154 -29.58 5.26 4.32
N LEU A 155 -28.26 5.36 4.47
CA LEU A 155 -27.46 4.30 5.07
C LEU A 155 -27.85 4.05 6.53
N ALA A 156 -28.02 2.77 6.85
CA ALA A 156 -28.22 2.27 8.21
C ALA A 156 -27.07 1.31 8.58
N PRO A 157 -26.89 0.99 9.86
CA PRO A 157 -25.81 0.10 10.28
C PRO A 157 -25.76 -1.26 9.54
N GLN A 158 -26.91 -1.84 9.21
CA GLN A 158 -26.99 -3.10 8.45
C GLN A 158 -26.48 -2.98 7.01
N ASP A 159 -26.42 -1.78 6.44
CA ASP A 159 -25.93 -1.53 5.08
C ASP A 159 -24.41 -1.35 5.07
N VAL A 160 -23.82 -0.96 6.19
CA VAL A 160 -22.41 -0.58 6.33
C VAL A 160 -21.58 -1.67 7.01
N LEU A 161 -22.07 -2.25 8.10
CA LEU A 161 -21.33 -3.26 8.88
C LEU A 161 -20.88 -4.49 8.08
N PRO A 162 -21.65 -4.98 7.08
CA PRO A 162 -21.21 -6.10 6.23
C PRO A 162 -19.92 -5.80 5.41
N PHE A 163 -19.53 -4.53 5.26
CA PHE A 163 -18.32 -4.10 4.54
C PHE A 163 -17.17 -3.73 5.46
N PHE A 164 -17.29 -4.00 6.76
CA PHE A 164 -16.22 -3.76 7.72
C PHE A 164 -15.09 -4.80 7.60
N PRO A 165 -13.92 -4.55 8.19
CA PRO A 165 -12.73 -5.38 8.00
C PRO A 165 -12.92 -6.88 8.24
N ALA A 166 -13.83 -7.27 9.14
CA ALA A 166 -14.13 -8.68 9.40
C ALA A 166 -14.60 -9.44 8.14
N ALA A 167 -15.39 -8.81 7.29
CA ALA A 167 -15.89 -9.40 6.04
C ALA A 167 -14.82 -9.49 4.94
N GLN A 168 -13.68 -8.85 5.15
CA GLN A 168 -12.54 -8.77 4.24
C GLN A 168 -11.28 -9.44 4.84
N GLY A 169 -11.50 -10.44 5.69
CA GLY A 169 -10.46 -11.35 6.14
C GLY A 169 -9.71 -10.96 7.40
N PHE A 170 -10.04 -9.87 8.07
CA PHE A 170 -9.37 -9.46 9.30
C PHE A 170 -10.01 -10.09 10.54
N ASP A 171 -9.21 -10.80 11.33
CA ASP A 171 -9.64 -11.45 12.57
C ASP A 171 -9.80 -10.44 13.70
N PHE A 172 -8.93 -9.42 13.72
CA PHE A 172 -8.91 -8.33 14.68
C PHE A 172 -9.04 -6.98 13.99
N TYR A 173 -9.74 -6.05 14.62
CA TYR A 173 -9.85 -4.70 14.09
C TYR A 173 -10.07 -3.65 15.17
N TYR A 174 -9.45 -2.50 14.95
CA TYR A 174 -9.64 -1.27 15.71
C TYR A 174 -9.85 -0.14 14.69
N LYS A 175 -11.00 -0.23 13.96
CA LYS A 175 -11.33 0.61 12.82
C LYS A 175 -11.87 1.96 13.25
N GLY A 176 -11.25 3.03 12.82
CA GLY A 176 -11.71 4.40 13.08
C GLY A 176 -10.67 5.44 12.73
N GLU A 177 -11.12 6.68 12.56
CA GLU A 177 -10.29 7.76 12.05
C GLU A 177 -9.80 8.72 13.14
N SER A 178 -10.66 9.11 14.10
CA SER A 178 -10.27 10.09 15.12
C SER A 178 -10.73 9.72 16.54
N LYS A 179 -12.00 9.92 16.88
CA LYS A 179 -12.49 9.78 18.26
C LYS A 179 -13.36 8.55 18.48
N ARG A 180 -13.85 7.91 17.42
CA ARG A 180 -14.75 6.77 17.50
C ARG A 180 -14.23 5.61 16.68
N TYR A 181 -14.14 4.45 17.32
CA TYR A 181 -13.58 3.23 16.71
C TYR A 181 -14.56 2.08 16.82
N TYR A 182 -14.67 1.25 15.79
CA TYR A 182 -15.35 -0.04 15.84
C TYR A 182 -14.30 -1.13 16.05
N ALA A 183 -14.37 -1.81 17.19
CA ALA A 183 -13.29 -2.68 17.64
C ALA A 183 -13.82 -3.98 18.24
N ASN A 184 -13.04 -5.06 18.12
CA ASN A 184 -13.26 -6.36 18.75
C ASN A 184 -12.17 -6.74 19.77
N TYR A 185 -11.29 -5.79 20.11
CA TYR A 185 -10.34 -5.90 21.22
C TYR A 185 -10.09 -4.51 21.85
N SER A 186 -9.53 -4.50 23.03
CA SER A 186 -9.21 -3.30 23.81
C SER A 186 -7.73 -2.93 23.64
N LEU A 187 -7.33 -1.70 24.04
CA LEU A 187 -5.94 -1.23 23.93
C LEU A 187 -4.96 -1.94 24.89
N ASP A 188 -5.44 -2.77 25.80
CA ASP A 188 -4.63 -3.71 26.61
C ASP A 188 -4.50 -5.09 25.93
N GLY A 189 -5.12 -5.29 24.76
CA GLY A 189 -5.09 -6.53 23.99
C GLY A 189 -6.21 -7.51 24.35
N THR A 190 -7.05 -7.25 25.39
CA THR A 190 -8.15 -8.15 25.74
C THR A 190 -9.22 -8.20 24.65
N PRO A 191 -9.68 -9.40 24.24
CA PRO A 191 -10.82 -9.54 23.33
C PRO A 191 -12.08 -8.90 23.90
N ARG A 192 -12.92 -8.37 23.02
CA ARG A 192 -14.23 -7.81 23.36
C ARG A 192 -15.24 -8.12 22.28
N GLU A 193 -16.52 -8.04 22.61
CA GLU A 193 -17.56 -8.08 21.60
C GLU A 193 -17.43 -6.89 20.62
N PRO A 194 -17.61 -7.13 19.31
CA PRO A 194 -17.58 -6.09 18.31
C PRO A 194 -18.50 -4.91 18.63
N GLY A 195 -17.94 -3.72 18.64
CA GLY A 195 -18.73 -2.54 18.96
C GLY A 195 -17.95 -1.24 18.93
N TRP A 196 -18.69 -0.13 19.05
CA TRP A 196 -18.13 1.20 19.04
C TRP A 196 -17.45 1.54 20.38
N VAL A 197 -16.26 2.15 20.26
CA VAL A 197 -15.43 2.65 21.38
C VAL A 197 -15.11 4.11 21.13
N ASN A 198 -15.32 4.94 22.13
CA ASN A 198 -14.92 6.34 22.10
C ASN A 198 -13.52 6.50 22.70
N GLN A 199 -12.70 7.33 22.06
CA GLN A 199 -11.35 7.69 22.50
C GLN A 199 -11.22 9.21 22.56
N SER A 200 -10.71 9.73 23.66
CA SER A 200 -10.41 11.15 23.83
C SER A 200 -8.96 11.51 23.53
N ARG A 201 -8.10 10.52 23.41
CA ARG A 201 -6.66 10.65 23.13
C ARG A 201 -6.43 10.98 21.66
N PHE A 202 -5.26 11.48 21.36
CA PHE A 202 -4.83 11.76 20.00
C PHE A 202 -4.85 10.49 19.14
N ARG A 203 -5.44 10.60 17.95
CA ARG A 203 -5.75 9.44 17.08
C ARG A 203 -4.54 8.59 16.69
N VAL A 204 -3.37 9.22 16.42
CA VAL A 204 -2.15 8.48 16.06
C VAL A 204 -1.66 7.63 17.23
N ASP A 205 -1.71 8.16 18.47
CA ASP A 205 -1.34 7.39 19.66
C ASP A 205 -2.30 6.21 19.89
N VAL A 206 -3.61 6.42 19.70
CA VAL A 206 -4.62 5.36 19.82
C VAL A 206 -4.38 4.26 18.80
N GLN A 207 -4.11 4.62 17.54
CA GLN A 207 -3.85 3.66 16.46
C GLN A 207 -2.55 2.90 16.70
N THR A 208 -1.51 3.57 17.19
CA THR A 208 -0.24 2.94 17.59
C THR A 208 -0.47 1.95 18.74
N ASP A 209 -1.17 2.37 19.81
CA ASP A 209 -1.43 1.51 20.97
C ASP A 209 -2.25 0.27 20.59
N ALA A 210 -3.22 0.41 19.70
CA ALA A 210 -4.00 -0.72 19.19
C ALA A 210 -3.11 -1.73 18.43
N ALA A 211 -2.16 -1.25 17.62
CA ALA A 211 -1.20 -2.10 16.93
C ALA A 211 -0.25 -2.82 17.91
N LEU A 212 0.26 -2.09 18.91
CA LEU A 212 1.13 -2.65 19.95
C LEU A 212 0.41 -3.68 20.82
N ALA A 213 -0.88 -3.45 21.13
CA ALA A 213 -1.72 -4.38 21.87
C ALA A 213 -1.91 -5.68 21.09
N PHE A 214 -2.25 -5.60 19.80
CA PHE A 214 -2.37 -6.78 18.95
C PHE A 214 -1.06 -7.57 18.84
N ILE A 215 0.07 -6.91 18.53
CA ILE A 215 1.39 -7.54 18.42
C ILE A 215 1.77 -8.23 19.74
N GLY A 216 1.46 -7.59 20.89
CA GLY A 216 1.74 -8.13 22.20
C GLY A 216 1.00 -9.42 22.54
N GLN A 217 -0.17 -9.65 21.96
CA GLN A 217 -0.98 -10.86 22.12
C GLN A 217 -0.59 -11.97 21.14
N HIS A 218 0.21 -11.66 20.10
CA HIS A 218 0.59 -12.62 19.04
C HIS A 218 2.12 -12.82 18.92
N PRO A 219 2.86 -13.04 20.03
CA PRO A 219 4.32 -13.11 19.99
C PRO A 219 4.86 -14.37 19.29
N LYS A 220 3.99 -15.33 18.97
CA LYS A 220 4.36 -16.59 18.31
C LYS A 220 4.06 -16.60 16.81
N GLY A 221 3.45 -15.54 16.27
CA GLY A 221 3.14 -15.33 14.84
C GLY A 221 2.78 -16.58 14.03
N PRO A 222 2.67 -16.49 12.70
CA PRO A 222 2.78 -15.28 11.91
C PRO A 222 1.53 -14.40 12.02
N PHE A 223 1.73 -13.10 11.92
CA PHE A 223 0.63 -12.15 11.88
C PHE A 223 0.78 -11.17 10.72
N PHE A 224 -0.36 -10.63 10.29
CA PHE A 224 -0.45 -9.53 9.34
C PHE A 224 -1.11 -8.33 10.01
N VAL A 225 -0.46 -7.16 9.97
CA VAL A 225 -1.01 -5.89 10.47
C VAL A 225 -1.14 -4.91 9.31
N TYR A 226 -2.36 -4.42 9.08
CA TYR A 226 -2.67 -3.32 8.19
C TYR A 226 -2.96 -2.09 9.05
N LEU A 227 -1.91 -1.28 9.32
CA LEU A 227 -1.97 -0.09 10.16
C LEU A 227 -2.13 1.16 9.30
N ASN A 228 -3.29 1.78 9.39
CA ASN A 228 -3.66 2.96 8.62
C ASN A 228 -3.78 4.17 9.52
N TYR A 229 -2.74 4.97 9.60
CA TYR A 229 -2.78 6.24 10.30
C TYR A 229 -3.65 7.24 9.56
N PHE A 230 -4.62 7.85 10.26
CA PHE A 230 -5.39 8.98 9.73
C PHE A 230 -4.62 10.29 10.00
N ALA A 231 -3.41 10.35 9.48
CA ALA A 231 -2.46 11.44 9.63
C ALA A 231 -1.55 11.51 8.39
N PRO A 232 -1.24 12.73 7.87
CA PRO A 232 -1.63 14.05 8.37
C PRO A 232 -2.99 14.57 7.86
N HIS A 233 -3.90 13.74 7.35
CA HIS A 233 -5.23 14.15 6.85
C HIS A 233 -6.01 15.02 7.86
N THR A 234 -6.78 15.97 7.37
CA THR A 234 -7.70 16.80 8.17
C THR A 234 -8.73 15.95 8.95
N PRO A 235 -9.29 16.46 10.07
CA PRO A 235 -8.96 17.70 10.75
C PRO A 235 -7.55 17.68 11.31
N LEU A 236 -6.79 18.77 11.13
CA LEU A 236 -5.43 18.85 11.62
C LEU A 236 -5.41 19.03 13.15
N GLU A 237 -4.46 18.38 13.79
CA GLU A 237 -4.23 18.47 15.23
C GLU A 237 -2.74 18.78 15.48
N ALA A 238 -2.45 19.60 16.47
CA ALA A 238 -1.09 19.92 16.89
C ALA A 238 -0.91 19.57 18.38
N PRO A 239 -0.82 18.27 18.74
CA PRO A 239 -0.66 17.89 20.14
C PRO A 239 0.64 18.47 20.70
N PRO A 240 0.62 19.10 21.89
CA PRO A 240 1.81 19.73 22.48
C PRO A 240 3.02 18.79 22.61
N ALA A 241 2.77 17.49 22.81
CA ALA A 241 3.83 16.48 22.91
C ALA A 241 4.68 16.34 21.62
N TYR A 242 4.13 16.69 20.48
CA TYR A 242 4.75 16.54 19.16
C TYR A 242 5.06 17.89 18.49
N LEU A 243 4.53 19.00 19.01
CA LEU A 243 4.79 20.34 18.48
C LEU A 243 6.20 20.80 18.88
N LYS A 244 7.00 21.19 17.89
CA LYS A 244 8.38 21.65 18.14
C LYS A 244 8.50 23.17 18.09
N PRO A 245 9.29 23.79 18.98
CA PRO A 245 9.46 25.25 19.03
C PRO A 245 10.03 25.86 17.75
N GLU A 246 10.86 25.13 17.01
CA GLU A 246 11.46 25.58 15.75
C GLU A 246 10.44 25.82 14.64
N TRP A 247 9.25 25.23 14.74
CA TRP A 247 8.17 25.39 13.75
C TRP A 247 7.30 26.63 13.95
N LYS A 248 7.51 27.40 15.02
CA LYS A 248 6.67 28.54 15.42
C LYS A 248 6.41 29.61 14.35
N ASN A 249 7.32 29.72 13.37
CA ASN A 249 7.20 30.70 12.28
C ASN A 249 6.60 30.12 10.98
N LEU A 250 6.29 28.83 10.95
CA LEU A 250 5.63 28.19 9.82
C LEU A 250 4.11 28.46 9.84
N PRO A 251 3.41 28.34 8.71
CA PRO A 251 1.95 28.36 8.69
C PRO A 251 1.35 27.35 9.66
N LEU A 252 0.24 27.68 10.33
CA LEU A 252 -0.38 26.82 11.34
C LEU A 252 -0.70 25.41 10.84
N ARG A 253 -1.19 25.31 9.59
CA ARG A 253 -1.44 24.00 8.97
C ARG A 253 -0.16 23.18 8.81
N ARG A 254 0.96 23.81 8.44
CA ARG A 254 2.26 23.14 8.36
C ARG A 254 2.73 22.67 9.74
N GLN A 255 2.62 23.51 10.77
CA GLN A 255 2.95 23.13 12.16
C GLN A 255 2.14 21.92 12.61
N ALA A 256 0.84 21.91 12.34
CA ALA A 256 -0.03 20.81 12.70
C ALA A 256 0.33 19.52 11.94
N ALA A 257 0.52 19.59 10.61
CA ALA A 257 0.96 18.45 9.82
C ALA A 257 2.29 17.87 10.32
N LEU A 258 3.29 18.72 10.56
CA LEU A 258 4.58 18.29 11.12
C LEU A 258 4.44 17.63 12.49
N SER A 259 3.53 18.12 13.36
CA SER A 259 3.23 17.49 14.65
C SER A 259 2.61 16.11 14.47
N MET A 260 1.68 15.96 13.51
CA MET A 260 1.03 14.69 13.21
C MET A 260 2.01 13.69 12.59
N ILE A 261 2.88 14.14 11.69
CA ILE A 261 3.95 13.32 11.09
C ILE A 261 4.96 12.87 12.15
N ALA A 262 5.34 13.77 13.06
CA ALA A 262 6.22 13.43 14.19
C ALA A 262 5.60 12.36 15.11
N ALA A 263 4.28 12.39 15.31
CA ALA A 263 3.58 11.35 16.05
C ALA A 263 3.56 10.01 15.30
N VAL A 264 3.38 10.01 13.98
CA VAL A 264 3.50 8.79 13.15
C VAL A 264 4.92 8.22 13.26
N ASP A 265 5.95 9.06 13.11
CA ASP A 265 7.35 8.65 13.25
C ASP A 265 7.61 8.03 14.62
N HIS A 266 7.14 8.67 15.70
CA HIS A 266 7.24 8.13 17.06
C HIS A 266 6.51 6.78 17.19
N GLY A 267 5.33 6.65 16.59
CA GLY A 267 4.58 5.40 16.56
C GLY A 267 5.34 4.27 15.88
N VAL A 268 6.00 4.55 14.75
CA VAL A 268 6.87 3.59 14.04
C VAL A 268 8.07 3.17 14.91
N GLY A 269 8.68 4.12 15.63
CA GLY A 269 9.74 3.82 16.61
C GLY A 269 9.25 2.85 17.68
N ARG A 270 8.11 3.12 18.33
CA ARG A 270 7.50 2.24 19.33
C ARG A 270 7.17 0.83 18.81
N LEU A 271 6.73 0.72 17.53
CA LEU A 271 6.53 -0.59 16.89
C LEU A 271 7.86 -1.35 16.77
N GLY A 272 8.93 -0.69 16.31
CA GLY A 272 10.26 -1.28 16.21
C GLY A 272 10.79 -1.76 17.56
N GLU A 273 10.66 -0.94 18.61
CA GLU A 273 11.02 -1.29 20.00
C GLU A 273 10.23 -2.51 20.50
N ARG A 274 8.90 -2.54 20.24
CA ARG A 274 8.05 -3.66 20.65
C ARG A 274 8.43 -4.97 19.94
N LEU A 275 8.69 -4.92 18.64
CA LEU A 275 9.14 -6.07 17.87
C LEU A 275 10.49 -6.58 18.39
N SER A 276 11.42 -5.69 18.68
CA SER A 276 12.73 -6.03 19.24
C SER A 276 12.61 -6.66 20.62
N ALA A 277 11.79 -6.08 21.51
CA ALA A 277 11.56 -6.60 22.86
C ALA A 277 10.94 -8.00 22.87
N LEU A 278 10.18 -8.34 21.82
CA LEU A 278 9.59 -9.67 21.61
C LEU A 278 10.49 -10.63 20.81
N GLY A 279 11.65 -10.18 20.31
CA GLY A 279 12.53 -10.96 19.46
C GLY A 279 11.98 -11.21 18.05
N LEU A 280 11.04 -10.38 17.58
CA LEU A 280 10.35 -10.51 16.31
C LEU A 280 10.94 -9.67 15.18
N ASP A 281 11.82 -8.72 15.49
CA ASP A 281 12.32 -7.69 14.57
C ASP A 281 13.04 -8.28 13.34
N LYS A 282 13.76 -9.41 13.50
CA LYS A 282 14.43 -10.11 12.40
C LYS A 282 13.49 -10.94 11.53
N ASN A 283 12.34 -11.31 12.05
CA ASN A 283 11.32 -12.10 11.34
C ASN A 283 10.06 -11.28 11.02
N THR A 284 10.22 -9.98 10.76
CA THR A 284 9.11 -9.09 10.39
C THR A 284 9.47 -8.30 9.15
N LEU A 285 8.65 -8.43 8.09
CA LEU A 285 8.69 -7.61 6.89
C LEU A 285 7.77 -6.41 7.09
N ILE A 286 8.32 -5.21 6.98
CA ILE A 286 7.59 -3.95 7.21
C ILE A 286 7.60 -3.13 5.92
N PHE A 287 6.42 -2.65 5.51
CA PHE A 287 6.22 -1.65 4.48
C PHE A 287 5.72 -0.36 5.12
N PHE A 288 6.21 0.77 4.63
CA PHE A 288 5.69 2.10 4.95
C PHE A 288 5.42 2.87 3.66
N THR A 289 4.23 3.44 3.53
CA THR A 289 3.82 4.25 2.37
C THR A 289 2.71 5.23 2.74
N SER A 290 2.27 6.06 1.79
CA SER A 290 1.03 6.85 1.86
C SER A 290 -0.03 6.28 0.92
N ASP A 291 -1.29 6.67 1.11
CA ASP A 291 -2.38 6.26 0.21
C ASP A 291 -2.51 7.15 -1.04
N ASN A 292 -2.07 8.40 -0.98
CA ASN A 292 -1.93 9.33 -2.10
C ASN A 292 -1.00 10.48 -1.71
N GLY A 293 -0.65 11.33 -2.67
CA GLY A 293 0.08 12.55 -2.39
C GLY A 293 -0.75 13.59 -1.63
N ALA A 294 -0.08 14.61 -1.08
CA ALA A 294 -0.72 15.66 -0.32
C ALA A 294 -1.63 16.54 -1.18
N PRO A 295 -2.80 16.96 -0.67
CA PRO A 295 -3.56 18.09 -1.26
C PRO A 295 -2.79 19.39 -1.01
N LEU A 296 -2.66 20.23 -2.04
CA LEU A 296 -1.95 21.51 -1.93
C LEU A 296 -2.89 22.72 -2.08
N HIS A 297 -4.06 22.53 -2.69
CA HIS A 297 -5.06 23.57 -2.89
C HIS A 297 -5.87 23.81 -1.63
N GLY A 298 -6.20 25.07 -1.44
CA GLY A 298 -7.07 25.53 -0.36
C GLY A 298 -6.47 26.67 0.42
N PHE A 299 -7.23 27.19 1.35
CA PHE A 299 -6.83 28.33 2.16
C PHE A 299 -5.77 27.93 3.17
N ARG A 300 -4.51 28.29 2.91
CA ARG A 300 -3.37 28.04 3.81
C ARG A 300 -3.60 28.62 5.21
N ASP A 301 -4.42 29.65 5.30
CA ASP A 301 -4.77 30.35 6.55
C ASP A 301 -6.08 29.86 7.19
N SER A 302 -6.73 28.82 6.63
CA SER A 302 -7.92 28.23 7.24
C SER A 302 -7.61 27.64 8.60
N PRO A 303 -8.59 27.68 9.56
CA PRO A 303 -8.42 27.05 10.87
C PRO A 303 -8.06 25.57 10.76
N ILE A 304 -7.18 25.08 11.64
CA ILE A 304 -6.67 23.70 11.62
C ILE A 304 -7.75 22.65 11.95
N ASN A 305 -8.81 23.03 12.64
CA ASN A 305 -9.87 22.15 13.12
C ASN A 305 -11.09 22.08 12.21
N THR A 306 -11.00 22.55 10.97
CA THR A 306 -12.11 22.49 10.01
C THR A 306 -11.85 21.38 8.98
N ASP A 307 -12.90 20.63 8.65
CA ASP A 307 -12.91 19.63 7.57
C ASP A 307 -13.09 20.28 6.18
N ALA A 308 -12.88 21.58 6.07
CA ALA A 308 -13.25 22.37 4.91
C ALA A 308 -12.45 22.09 3.62
N GLY A 309 -11.71 20.97 3.57
CA GLY A 309 -10.85 20.63 2.43
C GLY A 309 -9.68 21.61 2.25
N GLY A 310 -8.80 21.31 1.34
CA GLY A 310 -7.67 22.18 1.04
C GLY A 310 -6.35 21.64 1.57
N TRP A 311 -5.34 22.48 1.66
CA TRP A 311 -4.00 22.07 2.04
C TRP A 311 -3.92 21.47 3.46
N ASP A 312 -3.52 20.20 3.56
CA ASP A 312 -3.34 19.48 4.83
C ASP A 312 -2.02 19.84 5.54
N GLY A 313 -1.23 20.73 4.98
CA GLY A 313 0.06 21.12 5.54
C GLY A 313 1.21 20.20 5.10
N SER A 314 0.94 19.10 4.44
CA SER A 314 1.93 18.21 3.82
C SER A 314 2.38 18.72 2.45
N LEU A 315 3.51 18.22 1.91
CA LEU A 315 4.17 18.75 0.71
C LEU A 315 4.60 17.63 -0.25
N ASN A 316 4.44 17.91 -1.55
CA ASN A 316 4.84 16.98 -2.63
C ASN A 316 6.18 17.33 -3.30
N THR A 317 6.81 18.44 -2.91
CA THR A 317 8.07 18.93 -3.50
C THR A 317 9.12 17.79 -3.65
N PRO A 318 9.85 17.70 -4.80
CA PRO A 318 9.84 18.60 -5.96
C PRO A 318 8.83 18.21 -7.05
N LEU A 319 7.89 17.31 -6.75
CA LEU A 319 6.96 16.72 -7.70
C LEU A 319 5.84 17.69 -8.08
N ASN A 320 5.37 17.60 -9.33
CA ASN A 320 4.26 18.38 -9.84
C ASN A 320 2.90 17.80 -9.42
N GLY A 321 1.89 18.64 -9.19
CA GLY A 321 0.54 18.22 -8.88
C GLY A 321 0.31 17.82 -7.42
N GLU A 322 -0.90 17.31 -7.16
CA GLU A 322 -1.42 17.07 -5.83
C GLU A 322 -2.45 15.93 -5.82
N LYS A 323 -2.97 15.57 -4.63
CA LYS A 323 -4.10 14.63 -4.44
C LYS A 323 -5.22 14.92 -5.45
N GLY A 324 -5.67 13.90 -6.18
CA GLY A 324 -6.65 14.01 -7.27
C GLY A 324 -6.03 14.14 -8.65
N MET A 325 -4.69 14.21 -8.77
CA MET A 325 -3.99 14.31 -10.05
C MET A 325 -3.13 13.09 -10.34
N LEU A 326 -3.06 12.68 -11.61
CA LEU A 326 -2.11 11.65 -12.06
C LEU A 326 -0.71 12.21 -12.37
N ALA A 327 -0.45 13.47 -12.05
CA ALA A 327 0.89 14.03 -11.94
C ALA A 327 1.67 13.33 -10.82
N GLU A 328 3.00 13.40 -10.86
CA GLU A 328 3.87 12.73 -9.89
C GLU A 328 3.47 13.05 -8.43
N GLY A 329 3.15 14.32 -8.13
CA GLY A 329 2.78 14.75 -6.78
C GLY A 329 1.48 14.14 -6.23
N GLY A 330 0.62 13.62 -7.09
CA GLY A 330 -0.62 12.95 -6.65
C GLY A 330 -0.45 11.44 -6.45
N ILE A 331 0.48 10.81 -7.18
CA ILE A 331 0.61 9.34 -7.21
C ILE A 331 1.96 8.79 -6.75
N ARG A 332 3.03 9.60 -6.71
CA ARG A 332 4.34 9.19 -6.20
C ARG A 332 4.47 9.59 -4.73
N VAL A 333 4.66 8.60 -3.88
CA VAL A 333 4.61 8.74 -2.43
C VAL A 333 5.87 8.16 -1.77
N PRO A 334 6.16 8.46 -0.50
CA PRO A 334 7.18 7.75 0.25
C PRO A 334 6.91 6.24 0.25
N PHE A 335 7.94 5.44 -0.01
CA PHE A 335 7.85 3.98 0.00
C PHE A 335 9.11 3.39 0.59
N LEU A 336 8.97 2.80 1.79
CA LEU A 336 10.06 2.15 2.51
C LEU A 336 9.75 0.68 2.72
N MET A 337 10.80 -0.15 2.72
CA MET A 337 10.72 -1.57 3.09
C MET A 337 11.83 -1.92 4.07
N GLN A 338 11.52 -2.74 5.08
CA GLN A 338 12.51 -3.28 5.99
C GLN A 338 12.22 -4.75 6.30
N TRP A 339 13.26 -5.56 6.21
CA TRP A 339 13.27 -6.92 6.74
C TRP A 339 14.68 -7.23 7.23
N LYS A 340 14.92 -7.03 8.51
CA LYS A 340 16.26 -7.12 9.12
C LYS A 340 16.90 -8.48 8.87
N GLY A 341 18.12 -8.46 8.33
CA GLY A 341 18.88 -9.67 8.04
C GLY A 341 18.40 -10.50 6.83
N LYS A 342 17.39 -10.00 6.09
CA LYS A 342 16.91 -10.61 4.83
C LYS A 342 17.04 -9.64 3.66
N LEU A 343 16.64 -8.39 3.81
CA LEU A 343 16.83 -7.35 2.79
C LEU A 343 18.10 -6.54 3.07
N PRO A 344 18.76 -6.00 2.01
CA PRO A 344 19.92 -5.12 2.16
C PRO A 344 19.58 -3.89 3.00
N ALA A 345 20.48 -3.51 3.90
CA ALA A 345 20.37 -2.26 4.66
C ALA A 345 20.93 -1.08 3.86
N GLY A 346 20.24 0.08 3.91
CA GLY A 346 20.67 1.33 3.30
C GLY A 346 20.56 1.37 1.76
N MET A 347 19.85 0.43 1.16
CA MET A 347 19.66 0.39 -0.28
C MET A 347 18.70 1.49 -0.74
N THR A 348 19.07 2.20 -1.81
CA THR A 348 18.15 3.06 -2.56
C THR A 348 17.75 2.36 -3.85
N TYR A 349 16.47 2.05 -4.00
CA TYR A 349 15.91 1.43 -5.21
C TYR A 349 15.19 2.48 -6.04
N GLN A 350 15.62 2.67 -7.29
CA GLN A 350 15.16 3.79 -8.13
C GLN A 350 14.07 3.39 -9.13
N ALA A 351 14.00 2.12 -9.52
CA ALA A 351 13.00 1.66 -10.48
C ALA A 351 11.57 1.76 -9.89
N PRO A 352 10.56 1.94 -10.75
CA PRO A 352 9.17 2.05 -10.31
C PRO A 352 8.69 0.82 -9.53
N VAL A 353 8.17 1.05 -8.32
CA VAL A 353 7.42 0.10 -7.51
C VAL A 353 6.00 0.60 -7.27
N SER A 354 5.06 -0.31 -7.08
CA SER A 354 3.67 0.03 -6.84
C SER A 354 3.18 -0.52 -5.50
N THR A 355 2.19 0.11 -4.90
CA THR A 355 1.49 -0.46 -3.75
C THR A 355 0.80 -1.80 -4.06
N LEU A 356 0.56 -2.12 -5.34
CA LEU A 356 0.13 -3.46 -5.80
C LEU A 356 1.13 -4.56 -5.43
N ASP A 357 2.42 -4.22 -5.42
CA ASP A 357 3.52 -5.18 -5.20
C ASP A 357 3.56 -5.69 -3.76
N ILE A 358 2.92 -4.96 -2.82
CA ILE A 358 2.85 -5.34 -1.42
C ILE A 358 2.16 -6.70 -1.28
N ALA A 359 1.03 -6.92 -1.97
CA ALA A 359 0.29 -8.18 -1.92
C ALA A 359 1.11 -9.36 -2.49
N ALA A 360 1.72 -9.18 -3.66
CA ALA A 360 2.54 -10.21 -4.30
C ALA A 360 3.80 -10.54 -3.47
N THR A 361 4.42 -9.50 -2.88
CA THR A 361 5.60 -9.66 -2.01
C THR A 361 5.22 -10.35 -0.69
N ALA A 362 4.08 -9.98 -0.08
CA ALA A 362 3.56 -10.61 1.12
C ALA A 362 3.28 -12.10 0.90
N ASN A 363 2.62 -12.45 -0.20
CA ASN A 363 2.38 -13.86 -0.58
C ASN A 363 3.69 -14.64 -0.71
N ALA A 364 4.66 -14.10 -1.43
CA ALA A 364 5.96 -14.74 -1.60
C ALA A 364 6.72 -14.89 -0.28
N ALA A 365 6.70 -13.87 0.58
CA ALA A 365 7.32 -13.91 1.91
C ALA A 365 6.68 -14.96 2.81
N ALA A 366 5.37 -15.18 2.67
CA ALA A 366 4.61 -16.23 3.38
C ALA A 366 4.82 -17.65 2.80
N GLY A 367 5.60 -17.79 1.72
CA GLY A 367 5.82 -19.07 1.04
C GLY A 367 4.62 -19.55 0.22
N LEU A 368 3.68 -18.67 -0.09
CA LEU A 368 2.53 -18.97 -0.92
C LEU A 368 2.91 -18.96 -2.41
N PRO A 369 2.25 -19.76 -3.25
CA PRO A 369 2.48 -19.76 -4.68
C PRO A 369 2.09 -18.40 -5.29
N PRO A 370 2.69 -18.03 -6.45
CA PRO A 370 2.26 -16.86 -7.21
C PRO A 370 0.76 -16.91 -7.52
N ASP A 371 0.07 -15.80 -7.30
CA ASP A 371 -1.35 -15.66 -7.62
C ASP A 371 -1.50 -14.88 -8.94
N PRO A 372 -2.01 -15.52 -10.02
CA PRO A 372 -2.16 -14.87 -11.32
C PRO A 372 -3.23 -13.76 -11.36
N GLN A 373 -4.02 -13.59 -10.31
CA GLN A 373 -4.97 -12.50 -10.20
C GLN A 373 -4.33 -11.18 -9.77
N LEU A 374 -3.11 -11.22 -9.21
CA LEU A 374 -2.41 -10.02 -8.78
C LEU A 374 -1.82 -9.26 -9.97
N ASP A 375 -2.05 -7.94 -10.01
CA ASP A 375 -1.38 -7.03 -10.96
C ASP A 375 0.02 -6.61 -10.46
N GLY A 376 0.28 -6.76 -9.17
CA GLY A 376 1.59 -6.49 -8.55
C GLY A 376 2.59 -7.62 -8.75
N ILE A 377 3.87 -7.33 -8.51
CA ILE A 377 4.98 -8.30 -8.61
C ILE A 377 5.66 -8.49 -7.26
N ASN A 378 6.31 -9.65 -7.09
CA ASN A 378 7.16 -9.89 -5.92
C ASN A 378 8.43 -9.05 -6.01
N LEU A 379 8.64 -8.15 -5.05
CA LEU A 379 9.81 -7.27 -5.01
C LEU A 379 11.07 -7.97 -4.47
N LEU A 380 10.96 -9.05 -3.68
CA LEU A 380 12.10 -9.64 -2.99
C LEU A 380 13.27 -9.99 -3.92
N PRO A 381 13.08 -10.66 -5.07
CA PRO A 381 14.19 -10.95 -5.99
C PRO A 381 14.82 -9.70 -6.63
N LEU A 382 14.03 -8.62 -6.76
CA LEU A 382 14.49 -7.37 -7.38
C LEU A 382 15.34 -6.52 -6.44
N LEU A 383 15.25 -6.79 -5.14
CA LEU A 383 15.95 -6.07 -4.08
C LEU A 383 17.24 -6.79 -3.63
N GLU A 384 17.61 -7.86 -4.32
CA GLU A 384 18.91 -8.49 -4.16
C GLU A 384 20.02 -7.67 -4.83
N ALA A 385 21.24 -7.76 -4.31
CA ALA A 385 22.39 -7.02 -4.86
C ALA A 385 22.63 -7.41 -6.31
N GLY A 386 22.64 -6.43 -7.21
CA GLY A 386 22.88 -6.63 -8.65
C GLY A 386 21.68 -7.14 -9.45
N ALA A 387 20.51 -7.26 -8.84
CA ALA A 387 19.28 -7.61 -9.56
C ALA A 387 18.91 -6.52 -10.59
N LYS A 388 18.42 -6.95 -11.75
CA LYS A 388 17.90 -6.01 -12.75
C LYS A 388 16.49 -5.56 -12.38
N PRO A 389 16.15 -4.28 -12.61
CA PRO A 389 14.77 -3.81 -12.45
C PRO A 389 13.79 -4.62 -13.31
N ALA A 390 12.56 -4.76 -12.85
CA ALA A 390 11.51 -5.38 -13.65
C ALA A 390 11.15 -4.48 -14.85
N GLU A 391 11.11 -5.07 -16.03
CA GLU A 391 10.55 -4.42 -17.22
C GLU A 391 9.03 -4.51 -17.16
N ARG A 392 8.38 -3.43 -16.77
CA ARG A 392 6.91 -3.34 -16.68
C ARG A 392 6.43 -1.92 -16.89
N THR A 393 5.15 -1.80 -17.25
CA THR A 393 4.43 -0.54 -17.31
C THR A 393 3.44 -0.47 -16.17
N LEU A 394 3.45 0.63 -15.42
CA LEU A 394 2.42 0.98 -14.43
C LEU A 394 1.38 1.85 -15.10
N PHE A 395 0.12 1.68 -14.71
CA PHE A 395 -1.03 2.36 -15.33
C PHE A 395 -1.91 3.04 -14.29
N TRP A 396 -2.60 4.12 -14.73
CA TRP A 396 -3.58 4.85 -13.93
C TRP A 396 -4.73 5.33 -14.80
N ARG A 397 -5.92 5.32 -14.23
CA ARG A 397 -7.10 6.00 -14.75
C ARG A 397 -7.84 6.63 -13.58
N PHE A 398 -8.13 7.93 -13.71
CA PHE A 398 -8.81 8.69 -12.68
C PHE A 398 -9.49 9.92 -13.28
N TRP A 399 -10.76 10.13 -13.01
CA TRP A 399 -11.57 11.22 -13.56
C TRP A 399 -11.42 11.34 -15.08
N SER A 400 -10.95 12.52 -15.58
CA SER A 400 -10.65 12.72 -17.00
C SER A 400 -9.19 12.39 -17.38
N GLN A 401 -8.44 11.75 -16.49
CA GLN A 401 -7.01 11.53 -16.62
C GLN A 401 -6.67 10.06 -16.87
N THR A 402 -5.62 9.82 -17.64
CA THR A 402 -5.00 8.49 -17.83
C THR A 402 -3.49 8.65 -17.89
N ALA A 403 -2.74 7.76 -17.23
CA ALA A 403 -1.29 7.77 -17.28
C ALA A 403 -0.72 6.35 -17.44
N ALA A 404 0.48 6.27 -18.00
CA ALA A 404 1.29 5.07 -18.06
C ALA A 404 2.75 5.42 -17.80
N ARG A 405 3.46 4.59 -17.00
CA ARG A 405 4.89 4.74 -16.75
C ARG A 405 5.65 3.46 -17.03
N GLU A 406 6.65 3.54 -17.89
CA GLU A 406 7.58 2.45 -18.19
C GLU A 406 9.02 2.97 -18.03
N GLY A 407 9.76 2.39 -17.09
CA GLY A 407 11.09 2.89 -16.74
C GLY A 407 11.07 4.37 -16.37
N ASP A 408 11.84 5.20 -17.09
CA ASP A 408 11.93 6.64 -16.84
C ASP A 408 10.86 7.46 -17.56
N TRP A 409 10.06 6.84 -18.43
CA TRP A 409 9.11 7.55 -19.29
C TRP A 409 7.69 7.47 -18.78
N LYS A 410 7.04 8.62 -18.72
CA LYS A 410 5.64 8.74 -18.32
C LYS A 410 4.81 9.43 -19.39
N TYR A 411 3.77 8.74 -19.83
CA TYR A 411 2.66 9.29 -20.60
C TYR A 411 1.57 9.78 -19.66
N LEU A 412 1.03 10.95 -19.94
CA LEU A 412 -0.11 11.51 -19.23
C LEU A 412 -1.10 12.11 -20.24
N ARG A 413 -2.37 11.74 -20.11
CA ARG A 413 -3.49 12.32 -20.86
C ARG A 413 -4.44 12.96 -19.85
N VAL A 414 -4.85 14.21 -20.12
CA VAL A 414 -5.77 14.97 -19.27
C VAL A 414 -6.89 15.61 -20.10
N GLY A 415 -8.04 15.78 -19.46
CA GLY A 415 -9.19 16.45 -20.05
C GLY A 415 -9.70 15.76 -21.32
N ASP A 416 -10.01 16.54 -22.32
CA ASP A 416 -10.57 16.12 -23.61
C ASP A 416 -9.52 15.55 -24.59
N GLY A 417 -8.26 15.40 -24.16
CA GLY A 417 -7.25 14.73 -24.96
C GLY A 417 -5.89 15.40 -25.01
N HIS A 418 -5.58 16.35 -24.15
CA HIS A 418 -4.24 16.88 -24.02
C HIS A 418 -3.25 15.81 -23.58
N GLU A 419 -2.17 15.64 -24.32
CA GLU A 419 -1.19 14.57 -24.09
C GLU A 419 0.19 15.11 -23.78
N PHE A 420 0.85 14.46 -22.84
CA PHE A 420 2.17 14.80 -22.35
C PHE A 420 3.04 13.54 -22.30
N LEU A 421 4.34 13.75 -22.52
CA LEU A 421 5.37 12.75 -22.33
C LEU A 421 6.52 13.37 -21.54
N PHE A 422 6.88 12.74 -20.43
CA PHE A 422 7.95 13.20 -19.55
C PHE A 422 9.03 12.14 -19.39
N ASN A 423 10.29 12.57 -19.23
CA ASN A 423 11.35 11.75 -18.68
C ASN A 423 11.47 12.04 -17.17
N ILE A 424 10.86 11.21 -16.35
CA ILE A 424 10.75 11.44 -14.91
C ILE A 424 12.10 11.34 -14.17
N GLN A 425 13.10 10.64 -14.74
CA GLN A 425 14.44 10.59 -14.17
C GLN A 425 15.11 11.98 -14.21
N ASP A 426 14.97 12.68 -15.31
CA ASP A 426 15.61 13.98 -15.54
C ASP A 426 14.69 15.14 -15.13
N ASP A 427 13.37 14.93 -15.17
CA ASP A 427 12.33 15.92 -14.92
C ASP A 427 11.23 15.38 -13.99
N PRO A 428 11.53 15.14 -12.71
CA PRO A 428 10.53 14.67 -11.75
C PRO A 428 9.42 15.69 -11.48
N GLY A 429 9.62 16.95 -11.87
CA GLY A 429 8.63 18.03 -11.76
C GLY A 429 7.72 18.18 -12.97
N GLU A 430 7.81 17.30 -13.98
CA GLU A 430 6.94 17.26 -15.16
C GLU A 430 6.81 18.63 -15.89
N LYS A 431 7.95 19.34 -16.04
CA LYS A 431 8.01 20.69 -16.61
C LYS A 431 8.19 20.71 -18.13
N ASN A 432 8.82 19.66 -18.67
CA ASN A 432 9.25 19.60 -20.06
C ASN A 432 8.46 18.54 -20.83
N ASN A 433 7.41 18.95 -21.55
CA ASN A 433 6.65 18.04 -22.40
C ASN A 433 7.45 17.63 -23.64
N LEU A 434 7.84 16.36 -23.73
CA LEU A 434 8.61 15.77 -24.82
C LEU A 434 7.75 15.09 -25.90
N ALA A 435 6.42 15.23 -25.87
CA ALA A 435 5.50 14.58 -26.80
C ALA A 435 5.85 14.86 -28.26
N ALA A 436 6.12 16.11 -28.61
CA ALA A 436 6.46 16.51 -29.97
C ALA A 436 7.84 16.02 -30.42
N SER A 437 8.81 15.92 -29.51
CA SER A 437 10.19 15.48 -29.81
C SER A 437 10.39 13.97 -29.77
N GLN A 438 9.48 13.21 -29.14
CA GLN A 438 9.56 11.76 -28.97
C GLN A 438 8.24 11.05 -29.38
N PRO A 439 7.71 11.27 -30.60
CA PRO A 439 6.38 10.80 -30.99
C PRO A 439 6.24 9.28 -30.94
N ALA A 440 7.25 8.51 -31.35
CA ALA A 440 7.19 7.06 -31.34
C ALA A 440 7.06 6.49 -29.91
N LYS A 441 7.66 7.16 -28.93
CA LYS A 441 7.54 6.76 -27.52
C LYS A 441 6.19 7.13 -26.93
N LEU A 442 5.67 8.31 -27.28
CA LEU A 442 4.33 8.73 -26.93
C LEU A 442 3.28 7.73 -27.46
N ASP A 443 3.36 7.40 -28.76
CA ASP A 443 2.42 6.46 -29.41
C ASP A 443 2.45 5.09 -28.76
N ARG A 444 3.65 4.57 -28.41
CA ARG A 444 3.79 3.29 -27.74
C ARG A 444 3.13 3.28 -26.36
N LEU A 445 3.41 4.26 -25.49
CA LEU A 445 2.83 4.34 -24.15
C LEU A 445 1.33 4.61 -24.19
N ARG A 446 0.87 5.43 -25.13
CA ARG A 446 -0.57 5.66 -25.40
C ARG A 446 -1.26 4.33 -25.76
N ALA A 447 -0.68 3.55 -26.67
CA ALA A 447 -1.24 2.27 -27.10
C ALA A 447 -1.31 1.27 -25.93
N GLN A 448 -0.27 1.21 -25.09
CA GLN A 448 -0.28 0.38 -23.89
C GLN A 448 -1.35 0.82 -22.88
N ALA A 449 -1.46 2.14 -22.61
CA ALA A 449 -2.48 2.69 -21.73
C ALA A 449 -3.88 2.39 -22.26
N PHE A 450 -4.11 2.57 -23.57
CA PHE A 450 -5.39 2.25 -24.20
C PHE A 450 -5.73 0.77 -24.06
N ALA A 451 -4.80 -0.12 -24.39
CA ALA A 451 -5.00 -1.57 -24.26
C ALA A 451 -5.36 -1.98 -22.84
N TRP A 452 -4.63 -1.47 -21.84
CA TRP A 452 -4.95 -1.73 -20.43
C TRP A 452 -6.34 -1.21 -20.04
N THR A 453 -6.74 -0.03 -20.50
CA THR A 453 -8.08 0.50 -20.17
C THR A 453 -9.22 -0.32 -20.73
N GLN A 454 -9.01 -1.13 -21.79
CA GLN A 454 -10.06 -2.03 -22.33
C GLN A 454 -10.39 -3.18 -21.38
N GLU A 455 -9.50 -3.49 -20.42
CA GLU A 455 -9.70 -4.55 -19.42
C GLU A 455 -10.40 -4.07 -18.15
N LEU A 456 -10.75 -2.79 -18.07
CA LEU A 456 -11.31 -2.14 -16.87
C LEU A 456 -12.84 -2.06 -16.92
N THR A 457 -13.44 -1.67 -15.81
CA THR A 457 -14.88 -1.47 -15.66
C THR A 457 -15.19 -0.01 -15.30
N PRO A 458 -15.85 0.76 -16.18
CA PRO A 458 -16.12 0.46 -17.61
C PRO A 458 -14.83 0.47 -18.44
N PRO A 459 -14.79 -0.16 -19.62
CA PRO A 459 -13.61 -0.16 -20.48
C PRO A 459 -13.37 1.19 -21.14
N GLY A 460 -12.10 1.44 -21.54
CA GLY A 460 -11.69 2.60 -22.32
C GLY A 460 -11.13 3.76 -21.53
N PHE A 461 -10.65 4.75 -22.27
CA PHE A 461 -10.26 6.04 -21.67
C PHE A 461 -11.48 6.75 -21.05
N PRO A 462 -11.25 7.60 -20.05
CA PRO A 462 -12.34 8.40 -19.51
C PRO A 462 -13.01 9.24 -20.61
N THR A 463 -14.34 9.18 -20.64
CA THR A 463 -15.16 9.97 -21.59
C THR A 463 -15.90 11.12 -20.90
N ARG A 464 -15.78 11.22 -19.56
CA ARG A 464 -16.39 12.30 -18.80
C ARG A 464 -15.61 13.62 -19.01
N PRO A 465 -16.30 14.75 -19.08
CA PRO A 465 -15.64 16.05 -19.12
C PRO A 465 -14.86 16.28 -17.81
N PRO A 466 -13.85 17.16 -17.84
CA PRO A 466 -13.16 17.60 -16.65
C PRO A 466 -14.14 18.16 -15.60
N ASN A 467 -13.88 17.87 -14.34
CA ASN A 467 -14.68 18.42 -13.24
C ASN A 467 -14.16 19.83 -12.83
N PRO A 468 -14.87 20.57 -11.95
CA PRO A 468 -14.45 21.91 -11.56
C PRO A 468 -13.04 22.01 -10.94
N GLN A 469 -12.56 20.95 -10.28
CA GLN A 469 -11.20 20.93 -9.74
C GLN A 469 -10.16 20.76 -10.85
N GLU A 470 -10.39 19.86 -11.81
CA GLU A 470 -9.53 19.67 -12.98
C GLU A 470 -9.46 20.93 -13.84
N ALA A 471 -10.57 21.66 -13.95
CA ALA A 471 -10.60 22.94 -14.67
C ALA A 471 -9.68 24.01 -14.05
N VAL A 472 -9.42 23.94 -12.76
CA VAL A 472 -8.45 24.83 -12.08
C VAL A 472 -7.02 24.27 -12.19
N TRP A 473 -6.85 22.96 -12.02
CA TRP A 473 -5.54 22.33 -11.95
C TRP A 473 -4.81 22.27 -13.29
N PHE A 474 -5.50 21.94 -14.38
CA PHE A 474 -4.82 21.71 -15.65
C PHE A 474 -4.18 22.98 -16.23
N PRO A 475 -4.83 24.18 -16.19
CA PRO A 475 -4.13 25.41 -16.49
C PRO A 475 -2.93 25.70 -15.59
N GLN A 476 -3.09 25.46 -14.28
CA GLN A 476 -2.05 25.76 -13.30
C GLN A 476 -0.84 24.85 -13.40
N TYR A 477 -1.04 23.53 -13.53
CA TYR A 477 0.03 22.54 -13.46
C TYR A 477 0.59 22.13 -14.82
N PHE A 478 -0.21 22.26 -15.88
CA PHE A 478 0.16 21.83 -17.24
C PHE A 478 0.07 22.92 -18.29
N GLY A 479 -0.43 24.12 -17.95
CA GLY A 479 -0.56 25.23 -18.89
C GLY A 479 -1.56 24.98 -20.01
N VAL A 480 -2.55 24.13 -19.81
CA VAL A 480 -3.60 23.82 -20.80
C VAL A 480 -4.95 24.34 -20.35
N GLU A 481 -5.58 25.12 -21.19
CA GLU A 481 -6.97 25.54 -21.02
C GLU A 481 -7.87 24.34 -21.37
N ILE A 482 -8.87 24.10 -20.55
CA ILE A 482 -9.90 23.11 -20.79
C ILE A 482 -11.27 23.73 -20.60
N ASP A 483 -12.20 23.36 -21.46
CA ASP A 483 -13.59 23.75 -21.29
C ASP A 483 -14.11 23.06 -20.02
N GLY A 484 -14.22 23.79 -18.93
CA GLY A 484 -14.85 23.33 -17.69
C GLY A 484 -16.33 23.02 -17.95
N PRO A 485 -16.97 22.25 -17.04
CA PRO A 485 -18.41 22.06 -17.14
C PRO A 485 -19.10 23.43 -17.12
N PRO A 486 -20.15 23.63 -17.96
CA PRO A 486 -20.89 24.89 -18.02
C PRO A 486 -21.54 25.25 -16.69
#